data_368db2d1de4d2856582884484c19e98a
#
_entry.id   368db2d1de4d2856582884484c19e98a
#
_cell.length_a   1.000
_cell.length_b   1.000
_cell.length_c   1.000
_cell.angle_alpha   90.00
_cell.angle_beta   90.00
_cell.angle_gamma   90.00
#
_symmetry.space_group_name_H-M   'P 1'
#
loop_
_entity.id
_entity.type
_entity.pdbx_description
1 polymer ?
#
loop_
_entity_poly.entity_id
_entity_poly.type
_entity_poly.pdbx_seq_one_letter_code
_entity_poly.pdbx_strand_id
1 'polypeptide(L)'
;KITIVKKNKFINKNTKKIIKAIIPVHMYGISVDFTKLNSIIKKFKLKVIEDAAEAFGTKFKNKYVGTYGDIGIFSFNGNKIITTGSGGLIVTKNKKLEKKIRHLISQSKIKFKNDTYSDQLGFNLKMSALSASLGLAQLKKINEILKRKKNLHNFYLKKFELEYDLAILKANNNQKPNNWINVLFIKGINNKG
;
A
#
# COMPACT_ATOMS: atom_id res chain seq x y z
N LYS A 1 -8.52 -0.85 24.37
CA LYS A 1 -7.63 -1.90 23.82
C LYS A 1 -8.50 -3.01 23.25
N ILE A 2 -8.34 -3.29 21.94
CA ILE A 2 -9.17 -4.27 21.20
C ILE A 2 -8.58 -5.69 21.29
N THR A 3 -7.32 -5.82 21.70
CA THR A 3 -6.58 -7.10 21.70
C THR A 3 -6.06 -7.47 23.07
N ILE A 4 -5.99 -8.77 23.33
CA ILE A 4 -5.31 -9.35 24.49
C ILE A 4 -4.24 -10.34 24.01
N VAL A 5 -3.18 -10.50 24.81
CA VAL A 5 -2.14 -11.49 24.57
C VAL A 5 -2.38 -12.67 25.52
N LYS A 6 -2.59 -13.86 24.97
CA LYS A 6 -2.74 -15.11 25.74
C LYS A 6 -1.90 -16.19 25.09
N LYS A 7 -1.02 -16.86 25.86
CA LYS A 7 -0.12 -17.94 25.38
C LYS A 7 0.63 -17.55 24.09
N ASN A 8 1.23 -16.34 24.05
CA ASN A 8 1.93 -15.77 22.87
C ASN A 8 1.08 -15.64 21.61
N LYS A 9 -0.25 -15.53 21.72
CA LYS A 9 -1.16 -15.29 20.61
C LYS A 9 -1.84 -13.93 20.77
N PHE A 10 -1.99 -13.20 19.69
CA PHE A 10 -2.85 -12.03 19.60
C PHE A 10 -4.30 -12.51 19.44
N ILE A 11 -5.16 -12.13 20.36
CA ILE A 11 -6.58 -12.53 20.36
C ILE A 11 -7.43 -11.26 20.32
N ASN A 12 -8.37 -11.18 19.42
CA ASN A 12 -9.37 -10.14 19.42
C ASN A 12 -10.29 -10.31 20.63
N LYS A 13 -10.39 -9.27 21.45
CA LYS A 13 -11.11 -9.32 22.73
C LYS A 13 -12.60 -9.60 22.56
N ASN A 14 -13.22 -9.10 21.50
CA ASN A 14 -14.66 -9.24 21.27
C ASN A 14 -14.99 -10.58 20.62
N THR A 15 -14.30 -10.92 19.53
CA THR A 15 -14.59 -12.14 18.76
C THR A 15 -13.90 -13.41 19.30
N LYS A 16 -12.98 -13.26 20.28
CA LYS A 16 -12.12 -14.34 20.82
C LYS A 16 -11.27 -15.06 19.77
N LYS A 17 -11.24 -14.57 18.52
CA LYS A 17 -10.46 -15.16 17.43
C LYS A 17 -8.99 -14.73 17.47
N ILE A 18 -8.10 -15.62 17.04
CA ILE A 18 -6.67 -15.32 16.89
C ILE A 18 -6.47 -14.40 15.70
N ILE A 19 -5.74 -13.30 15.89
CA ILE A 19 -5.30 -12.42 14.82
C ILE A 19 -4.11 -13.07 14.12
N LYS A 20 -4.24 -13.35 12.82
CA LYS A 20 -3.23 -14.04 12.01
C LYS A 20 -2.48 -13.12 11.06
N ALA A 21 -3.02 -11.95 10.80
CA ALA A 21 -2.45 -10.99 9.85
C ALA A 21 -2.57 -9.57 10.36
N ILE A 22 -1.71 -8.70 9.81
CA ILE A 22 -1.74 -7.24 9.98
C ILE A 22 -1.72 -6.60 8.60
N ILE A 23 -2.46 -5.51 8.46
CA ILE A 23 -2.51 -4.70 7.25
C ILE A 23 -1.97 -3.29 7.60
N PRO A 24 -0.66 -3.04 7.49
CA PRO A 24 -0.12 -1.70 7.61
C PRO A 24 -0.49 -0.88 6.38
N VAL A 25 -1.01 0.34 6.60
CA VAL A 25 -1.38 1.28 5.54
C VAL A 25 -0.32 2.37 5.45
N HIS A 26 0.24 2.59 4.26
CA HIS A 26 1.23 3.63 3.98
C HIS A 26 0.51 4.92 3.57
N MET A 27 -0.11 5.60 4.56
CA MET A 27 -0.96 6.76 4.31
C MET A 27 -0.19 7.93 3.71
N TYR A 28 -0.84 8.62 2.78
CA TYR A 28 -0.31 9.82 2.09
C TYR A 28 1.02 9.59 1.35
N GLY A 29 1.33 8.33 1.05
CA GLY A 29 2.60 7.98 0.45
C GLY A 29 3.77 7.91 1.44
N ILE A 30 3.51 7.99 2.74
CA ILE A 30 4.50 7.86 3.81
C ILE A 30 4.48 6.44 4.36
N SER A 31 5.64 5.82 4.48
CA SER A 31 5.74 4.44 4.96
C SER A 31 5.42 4.33 6.45
N VAL A 32 4.84 3.20 6.87
CA VAL A 32 4.88 2.82 8.29
C VAL A 32 6.33 2.57 8.74
N ASP A 33 6.59 2.71 10.04
CA ASP A 33 7.89 2.36 10.62
C ASP A 33 8.01 0.84 10.81
N PHE A 34 8.60 0.17 9.84
CA PHE A 34 8.86 -1.28 9.93
C PHE A 34 9.84 -1.66 11.02
N THR A 35 10.70 -0.75 11.51
CA THR A 35 11.60 -1.05 12.62
C THR A 35 10.80 -1.38 13.88
N LYS A 36 9.76 -0.58 14.15
CA LYS A 36 8.85 -0.79 15.29
C LYS A 36 7.90 -1.97 15.05
N LEU A 37 7.41 -2.14 13.84
CA LEU A 37 6.41 -3.15 13.52
C LEU A 37 6.97 -4.57 13.49
N ASN A 38 8.22 -4.75 13.03
CA ASN A 38 8.85 -6.07 12.86
C ASN A 38 8.96 -6.87 14.16
N SER A 39 9.16 -6.24 15.30
CA SER A 39 9.20 -6.94 16.60
C SER A 39 7.86 -7.63 16.90
N ILE A 40 6.75 -6.94 16.63
CA ILE A 40 5.39 -7.46 16.82
C ILE A 40 5.10 -8.58 15.82
N ILE A 41 5.41 -8.35 14.53
CA ILE A 41 5.22 -9.33 13.46
C ILE A 41 5.93 -10.64 13.81
N LYS A 42 7.20 -10.57 14.19
CA LYS A 42 8.00 -11.75 14.55
C LYS A 42 7.47 -12.45 15.80
N LYS A 43 7.20 -11.68 16.87
CA LYS A 43 6.70 -12.22 18.14
C LYS A 43 5.43 -13.05 17.97
N PHE A 44 4.49 -12.59 17.15
CA PHE A 44 3.18 -13.21 16.97
C PHE A 44 3.03 -13.97 15.65
N LYS A 45 4.11 -14.08 14.88
CA LYS A 45 4.14 -14.77 13.57
C LYS A 45 3.01 -14.31 12.64
N LEU A 46 2.79 -12.98 12.60
CA LEU A 46 1.72 -12.40 11.80
C LEU A 46 2.09 -12.40 10.32
N LYS A 47 1.09 -12.68 9.47
CA LYS A 47 1.18 -12.40 8.05
C LYS A 47 1.04 -10.89 7.82
N VAL A 48 1.75 -10.37 6.83
CA VAL A 48 1.76 -8.93 6.54
C VAL A 48 1.24 -8.69 5.14
N ILE A 49 0.15 -7.92 5.04
CA ILE A 49 -0.39 -7.43 3.77
C ILE A 49 -0.20 -5.92 3.77
N GLU A 50 0.75 -5.42 2.98
CA GLU A 50 1.01 -3.98 2.90
C GLU A 50 -0.06 -3.31 2.02
N ASP A 51 -0.84 -2.41 2.60
CA ASP A 51 -1.65 -1.47 1.82
C ASP A 51 -0.76 -0.29 1.40
N ALA A 52 -0.21 -0.40 0.21
CA ALA A 52 0.61 0.61 -0.44
C ALA A 52 -0.15 1.36 -1.55
N ALA A 53 -1.48 1.39 -1.47
CA ALA A 53 -2.35 2.04 -2.47
C ALA A 53 -1.98 3.51 -2.74
N GLU A 54 -1.33 4.17 -1.80
CA GLU A 54 -0.89 5.57 -1.89
C GLU A 54 0.64 5.72 -2.00
N ALA A 55 1.37 4.62 -1.92
CA ALA A 55 2.82 4.65 -1.67
C ALA A 55 3.66 4.06 -2.82
N PHE A 56 3.13 4.07 -4.06
CA PHE A 56 3.90 3.62 -5.21
C PHE A 56 5.17 4.46 -5.37
N GLY A 57 6.34 3.81 -5.38
CA GLY A 57 7.65 4.48 -5.43
C GLY A 57 8.22 4.92 -4.08
N THR A 58 7.47 4.85 -2.99
CA THR A 58 7.95 5.13 -1.63
C THR A 58 8.97 4.09 -1.18
N LYS A 59 10.00 4.54 -0.44
CA LYS A 59 10.99 3.66 0.19
C LYS A 59 11.07 3.88 1.70
N PHE A 60 11.29 2.78 2.43
CA PHE A 60 11.72 2.77 3.81
C PHE A 60 13.10 2.12 3.89
N LYS A 61 14.10 2.78 4.49
CA LYS A 61 15.50 2.30 4.53
C LYS A 61 15.98 1.77 3.17
N ASN A 62 15.77 2.54 2.10
CA ASN A 62 16.16 2.25 0.71
C ASN A 62 15.46 1.05 0.03
N LYS A 63 14.54 0.36 0.69
CA LYS A 63 13.73 -0.71 0.10
C LYS A 63 12.31 -0.20 -0.19
N TYR A 64 11.75 -0.56 -1.35
CA TYR A 64 10.39 -0.16 -1.71
C TYR A 64 9.35 -0.76 -0.76
N VAL A 65 8.40 0.06 -0.31
CA VAL A 65 7.20 -0.43 0.40
C VAL A 65 6.36 -1.30 -0.53
N GLY A 66 5.48 -2.12 0.04
CA GLY A 66 4.77 -3.16 -0.71
C GLY A 66 5.62 -4.42 -0.95
N THR A 67 6.91 -4.41 -0.54
CA THR A 67 7.83 -5.56 -0.68
C THR A 67 8.38 -6.06 0.66
N TYR A 68 7.96 -5.49 1.78
CA TYR A 68 8.36 -5.90 3.13
C TYR A 68 7.56 -7.09 3.62
N GLY A 69 6.25 -7.11 3.33
CA GLY A 69 5.31 -8.13 3.76
C GLY A 69 5.26 -9.37 2.88
N ASP A 70 4.27 -10.22 3.18
CA ASP A 70 3.93 -11.42 2.37
C ASP A 70 3.27 -11.00 1.05
N ILE A 71 2.47 -9.92 1.08
CA ILE A 71 1.75 -9.33 -0.06
C ILE A 71 1.85 -7.81 0.05
N GLY A 72 2.02 -7.13 -1.08
CA GLY A 72 1.85 -5.69 -1.22
C GLY A 72 0.76 -5.37 -2.24
N ILE A 73 -0.03 -4.31 -1.97
CA ILE A 73 -1.14 -3.88 -2.81
C ILE A 73 -0.93 -2.43 -3.21
N PHE A 74 -1.05 -2.13 -4.50
CA PHE A 74 -0.97 -0.78 -5.05
C PHE A 74 -2.24 -0.44 -5.82
N SER A 75 -2.62 0.82 -5.79
CA SER A 75 -3.73 1.37 -6.58
C SER A 75 -3.22 2.18 -7.76
N PHE A 76 -3.89 2.02 -8.90
CA PHE A 76 -3.69 2.82 -10.11
C PHE A 76 -4.96 3.60 -10.48
N ASN A 77 -5.75 3.99 -9.47
CA ASN A 77 -6.88 4.87 -9.68
C ASN A 77 -6.44 6.23 -10.24
N GLY A 78 -7.39 7.02 -10.77
CA GLY A 78 -7.13 8.25 -11.52
C GLY A 78 -6.26 9.29 -10.83
N ASN A 79 -6.30 9.35 -9.49
CA ASN A 79 -5.57 10.33 -8.69
C ASN A 79 -4.21 9.85 -8.14
N LYS A 80 -3.78 8.63 -8.47
CA LYS A 80 -2.53 8.06 -7.92
C LYS A 80 -1.28 8.56 -8.65
N ILE A 81 -0.10 8.22 -8.13
CA ILE A 81 1.23 8.62 -8.70
C ILE A 81 1.35 8.23 -10.17
N ILE A 82 0.88 7.04 -10.52
CA ILE A 82 0.59 6.62 -11.89
C ILE A 82 -0.82 6.07 -11.93
N THR A 83 -1.49 6.17 -13.07
CA THR A 83 -2.86 5.72 -13.21
C THR A 83 -3.06 4.83 -14.43
N THR A 84 -3.98 3.90 -14.32
CA THR A 84 -4.52 3.11 -15.43
C THR A 84 -6.03 3.36 -15.62
N GLY A 85 -6.50 4.52 -15.10
CA GLY A 85 -7.92 4.87 -14.98
C GLY A 85 -8.55 4.22 -13.76
N SER A 86 -8.38 2.92 -13.61
CA SER A 86 -8.80 2.09 -12.49
C SER A 86 -7.86 0.89 -12.35
N GLY A 87 -8.07 0.06 -11.32
CA GLY A 87 -7.29 -1.15 -11.09
C GLY A 87 -6.13 -0.96 -10.13
N GLY A 88 -5.22 -1.93 -10.11
CA GLY A 88 -4.11 -1.97 -9.17
C GLY A 88 -3.13 -3.09 -9.48
N LEU A 89 -2.17 -3.26 -8.58
CA LEU A 89 -1.13 -4.28 -8.68
C LEU A 89 -1.01 -5.00 -7.34
N ILE A 90 -0.89 -6.31 -7.39
CA ILE A 90 -0.54 -7.16 -6.25
C ILE A 90 0.87 -7.69 -6.47
N VAL A 91 1.72 -7.58 -5.47
CA VAL A 91 3.08 -8.12 -5.49
C VAL A 91 3.29 -9.11 -4.35
N THR A 92 3.99 -10.19 -4.63
CA THR A 92 4.39 -11.19 -3.64
C THR A 92 5.64 -11.94 -4.12
N LYS A 93 6.47 -12.36 -3.17
CA LYS A 93 7.62 -13.25 -3.45
C LYS A 93 7.24 -14.74 -3.38
N ASN A 94 6.05 -15.04 -2.87
CA ASN A 94 5.58 -16.41 -2.67
C ASN A 94 4.90 -16.92 -3.94
N LYS A 95 5.55 -17.84 -4.66
CA LYS A 95 5.03 -18.43 -5.91
C LYS A 95 3.69 -19.16 -5.75
N LYS A 96 3.42 -19.75 -4.57
CA LYS A 96 2.11 -20.41 -4.31
C LYS A 96 1.00 -19.35 -4.18
N LEU A 97 1.28 -18.25 -3.47
CA LEU A 97 0.34 -17.12 -3.38
C LEU A 97 0.12 -16.49 -4.76
N GLU A 98 1.18 -16.26 -5.53
CA GLU A 98 1.07 -15.71 -6.89
C GLU A 98 0.12 -16.55 -7.75
N LYS A 99 0.34 -17.87 -7.82
CA LYS A 99 -0.51 -18.79 -8.58
C LYS A 99 -1.97 -18.72 -8.12
N LYS A 100 -2.19 -18.75 -6.81
CA LYS A 100 -3.55 -18.67 -6.23
C LYS A 100 -4.22 -17.33 -6.56
N ILE A 101 -3.51 -16.21 -6.43
CA ILE A 101 -4.04 -14.88 -6.76
C ILE A 101 -4.40 -14.79 -8.24
N ARG A 102 -3.48 -15.21 -9.13
CA ARG A 102 -3.74 -15.21 -10.59
C ARG A 102 -4.95 -16.05 -10.96
N HIS A 103 -5.13 -17.18 -10.31
CA HIS A 103 -6.30 -18.03 -10.50
C HIS A 103 -7.58 -17.32 -10.07
N LEU A 104 -7.62 -16.80 -8.84
CA LEU A 104 -8.79 -16.10 -8.29
C LEU A 104 -9.21 -14.87 -9.12
N ILE A 105 -8.26 -14.02 -9.56
CA ILE A 105 -8.56 -12.81 -10.33
C ILE A 105 -8.95 -13.11 -11.80
N SER A 106 -8.81 -14.37 -12.22
CA SER A 106 -9.18 -14.87 -13.55
C SER A 106 -10.46 -15.69 -13.52
N GLN A 107 -11.37 -15.40 -12.59
CA GLN A 107 -12.64 -16.11 -12.44
C GLN A 107 -12.47 -17.58 -12.01
N SER A 108 -11.32 -17.96 -11.46
CA SER A 108 -10.94 -19.33 -11.10
C SER A 108 -11.17 -20.34 -12.25
N LYS A 109 -10.88 -19.92 -13.48
CA LYS A 109 -11.09 -20.73 -14.67
C LYS A 109 -10.03 -21.81 -14.82
N ILE A 110 -10.49 -23.03 -15.08
CA ILE A 110 -9.66 -24.16 -15.50
C ILE A 110 -10.15 -24.71 -16.84
N LYS A 111 -9.25 -25.29 -17.62
CA LYS A 111 -9.58 -26.02 -18.85
C LYS A 111 -9.70 -27.50 -18.55
N PHE A 112 -10.75 -28.11 -19.04
CA PHE A 112 -10.92 -29.56 -19.02
C PHE A 112 -11.44 -30.02 -20.39
N LYS A 113 -10.62 -30.77 -21.13
CA LYS A 113 -10.88 -31.10 -22.52
C LYS A 113 -11.10 -29.83 -23.37
N ASN A 114 -12.25 -29.69 -24.00
CA ASN A 114 -12.61 -28.56 -24.86
C ASN A 114 -13.39 -27.47 -24.09
N ASP A 115 -13.69 -27.69 -22.81
CA ASP A 115 -14.50 -26.79 -22.00
C ASP A 115 -13.66 -25.95 -21.05
N THR A 116 -14.27 -24.85 -20.60
CA THR A 116 -13.71 -23.98 -19.58
C THR A 116 -14.77 -23.75 -18.51
N TYR A 117 -14.43 -24.06 -17.25
CA TYR A 117 -15.31 -23.82 -16.11
C TYR A 117 -14.55 -23.24 -14.91
N SER A 118 -15.26 -22.74 -13.91
CA SER A 118 -14.68 -22.24 -12.68
C SER A 118 -14.72 -23.34 -11.61
N ASP A 119 -13.57 -23.67 -11.03
CA ASP A 119 -13.44 -24.72 -9.99
C ASP A 119 -13.79 -24.22 -8.58
N GLN A 120 -13.86 -22.91 -8.41
CA GLN A 120 -14.25 -22.25 -7.17
C GLN A 120 -14.74 -20.82 -7.44
N LEU A 121 -15.20 -20.13 -6.40
CA LEU A 121 -15.52 -18.70 -6.49
C LEU A 121 -14.28 -17.92 -6.93
N GLY A 122 -14.40 -17.16 -8.00
CA GLY A 122 -13.36 -16.31 -8.56
C GLY A 122 -13.88 -14.94 -8.95
N PHE A 123 -13.00 -14.05 -9.37
CA PHE A 123 -13.30 -12.66 -9.68
C PHE A 123 -12.76 -12.28 -11.05
N ASN A 124 -13.45 -11.42 -11.77
CA ASN A 124 -12.95 -10.83 -13.01
C ASN A 124 -12.22 -9.53 -12.71
N LEU A 125 -10.96 -9.66 -12.25
CA LEU A 125 -10.14 -8.52 -11.80
C LEU A 125 -8.85 -8.34 -12.62
N LYS A 126 -8.72 -9.03 -13.75
CA LYS A 126 -7.58 -8.80 -14.65
C LYS A 126 -7.67 -7.41 -15.27
N MET A 127 -6.57 -6.67 -15.20
CA MET A 127 -6.44 -5.40 -15.91
C MET A 127 -6.53 -5.61 -17.42
N SER A 128 -7.24 -4.72 -18.14
CA SER A 128 -7.28 -4.73 -19.59
C SER A 128 -5.91 -4.41 -20.20
N ALA A 129 -5.66 -4.86 -21.42
CA ALA A 129 -4.42 -4.55 -22.13
C ALA A 129 -4.25 -3.03 -22.35
N LEU A 130 -5.33 -2.30 -22.62
CA LEU A 130 -5.32 -0.84 -22.76
C LEU A 130 -4.86 -0.15 -21.46
N SER A 131 -5.48 -0.51 -20.34
CA SER A 131 -5.11 0.01 -19.03
C SER A 131 -3.66 -0.33 -18.67
N ALA A 132 -3.23 -1.56 -18.93
CA ALA A 132 -1.85 -1.99 -18.68
C ALA A 132 -0.85 -1.19 -19.53
N SER A 133 -1.14 -0.91 -20.80
CA SER A 133 -0.30 -0.11 -21.70
C SER A 133 -0.15 1.32 -21.20
N LEU A 134 -1.25 1.95 -20.73
CA LEU A 134 -1.22 3.27 -20.09
C LEU A 134 -0.32 3.28 -18.86
N GLY A 135 -0.44 2.26 -18.00
CA GLY A 135 0.41 2.12 -16.82
C GLY A 135 1.90 1.97 -17.16
N LEU A 136 2.21 1.13 -18.17
CA LEU A 136 3.59 0.93 -18.65
C LEU A 136 4.20 2.22 -19.22
N ALA A 137 3.43 3.02 -19.95
CA ALA A 137 3.89 4.31 -20.48
C ALA A 137 4.27 5.28 -19.34
N GLN A 138 3.47 5.36 -18.29
CA GLN A 138 3.76 6.20 -17.12
C GLN A 138 4.89 5.64 -16.26
N LEU A 139 5.00 4.31 -16.15
CA LEU A 139 6.09 3.66 -15.40
C LEU A 139 7.46 4.01 -15.99
N LYS A 140 7.59 4.15 -17.30
CA LYS A 140 8.83 4.61 -17.95
C LYS A 140 9.24 6.02 -17.49
N LYS A 141 8.30 6.86 -17.07
CA LYS A 141 8.52 8.24 -16.60
C LYS A 141 8.46 8.36 -15.07
N ILE A 142 8.42 7.26 -14.33
CA ILE A 142 8.20 7.28 -12.86
C ILE A 142 9.20 8.15 -12.10
N ASN A 143 10.48 8.12 -12.47
CA ASN A 143 11.51 8.91 -11.81
C ASN A 143 11.30 10.42 -11.99
N GLU A 144 10.84 10.85 -13.16
CA GLU A 144 10.50 12.27 -13.43
C GLU A 144 9.27 12.68 -12.61
N ILE A 145 8.24 11.82 -12.56
CA ILE A 145 7.02 12.07 -11.79
C ILE A 145 7.37 12.23 -10.30
N LEU A 146 8.13 11.29 -9.73
CA LEU A 146 8.56 11.37 -8.33
C LEU A 146 9.44 12.60 -8.05
N LYS A 147 10.33 12.97 -8.97
CA LYS A 147 11.14 14.19 -8.85
C LYS A 147 10.28 15.46 -8.82
N ARG A 148 9.29 15.56 -9.72
CA ARG A 148 8.34 16.70 -9.73
C ARG A 148 7.54 16.77 -8.43
N LYS A 149 7.03 15.64 -7.94
CA LYS A 149 6.29 15.56 -6.67
C LYS A 149 7.16 16.00 -5.49
N LYS A 150 8.42 15.56 -5.44
CA LYS A 150 9.39 15.97 -4.42
C LYS A 150 9.67 17.47 -4.48
N ASN A 151 9.88 18.02 -5.66
CA ASN A 151 10.13 19.45 -5.83
C ASN A 151 8.94 20.31 -5.35
N LEU A 152 7.72 19.87 -5.70
CA LEU A 152 6.49 20.54 -5.23
C LEU A 152 6.37 20.48 -3.71
N HIS A 153 6.64 19.31 -3.10
CA HIS A 153 6.63 19.15 -1.65
C HIS A 153 7.65 20.08 -0.96
N ASN A 154 8.87 20.15 -1.50
CA ASN A 154 9.91 21.03 -0.98
C ASN A 154 9.53 22.53 -1.13
N PHE A 155 8.86 22.89 -2.23
CA PHE A 155 8.34 24.23 -2.40
C PHE A 155 7.34 24.58 -1.30
N TYR A 156 6.37 23.71 -1.02
CA TYR A 156 5.41 23.93 0.08
C TYR A 156 6.09 23.97 1.44
N LEU A 157 7.04 23.08 1.72
CA LEU A 157 7.79 23.11 2.96
C LEU A 157 8.44 24.46 3.17
N LYS A 158 9.15 25.00 2.16
CA LYS A 158 9.80 26.30 2.23
C LYS A 158 8.80 27.45 2.35
N LYS A 159 7.68 27.37 1.62
CA LYS A 159 6.65 28.43 1.64
C LYS A 159 5.97 28.58 3.00
N PHE A 160 5.73 27.46 3.70
CA PHE A 160 5.05 27.45 4.99
C PHE A 160 6.01 27.30 6.20
N GLU A 161 7.32 27.41 5.98
CA GLU A 161 8.30 27.27 7.06
C GLU A 161 8.19 28.35 8.13
N LEU A 162 7.83 29.56 7.71
CA LEU A 162 7.70 30.75 8.58
C LEU A 162 6.26 30.98 9.08
N GLU A 163 5.31 30.17 8.64
CA GLU A 163 3.91 30.34 9.03
C GLU A 163 3.66 29.67 10.39
N TYR A 164 3.34 30.46 11.41
CA TYR A 164 3.19 29.99 12.80
C TYR A 164 2.09 28.95 12.97
N ASP A 165 0.98 29.09 12.24
CA ASP A 165 -0.21 28.28 12.39
C ASP A 165 -0.32 27.13 11.37
N LEU A 166 0.65 27.01 10.48
CA LEU A 166 0.64 26.03 9.41
C LEU A 166 1.83 25.06 9.51
N ALA A 167 1.59 23.80 9.21
CA ALA A 167 2.65 22.80 9.13
C ALA A 167 2.36 21.79 8.03
N ILE A 168 3.35 21.46 7.22
CA ILE A 168 3.29 20.38 6.24
C ILE A 168 3.74 19.07 6.88
N LEU A 169 2.99 18.00 6.63
CA LEU A 169 3.35 16.64 7.07
C LEU A 169 4.70 16.24 6.49
N LYS A 170 5.68 15.95 7.35
CA LYS A 170 7.02 15.51 6.99
C LYS A 170 7.19 14.01 7.28
N ALA A 171 7.88 13.32 6.39
CA ALA A 171 8.33 11.95 6.66
C ALA A 171 9.58 11.93 7.54
N ASN A 172 9.81 10.81 8.23
CA ASN A 172 11.01 10.60 9.05
C ASN A 172 12.25 10.32 8.18
N ASN A 173 13.45 10.49 8.72
CA ASN A 173 14.73 10.35 8.01
C ASN A 173 14.94 8.98 7.33
N ASN A 174 14.32 7.92 7.84
CA ASN A 174 14.39 6.58 7.25
C ASN A 174 13.42 6.35 6.09
N GLN A 175 12.61 7.36 5.74
CA GLN A 175 11.55 7.28 4.75
C GLN A 175 11.86 8.19 3.58
N LYS A 176 11.62 7.70 2.37
CA LYS A 176 11.64 8.48 1.13
C LYS A 176 10.24 8.40 0.52
N PRO A 177 9.32 9.30 0.91
CA PRO A 177 7.94 9.28 0.43
C PRO A 177 7.87 9.63 -1.05
N ASN A 178 6.80 9.18 -1.71
CA ASN A 178 6.50 9.56 -3.08
C ASN A 178 5.87 10.96 -3.19
N ASN A 179 5.52 11.57 -2.05
CA ASN A 179 4.84 12.87 -1.97
C ASN A 179 3.57 12.91 -2.84
N TRP A 180 2.77 11.84 -2.78
CA TRP A 180 1.52 11.72 -3.54
C TRP A 180 0.62 12.93 -3.34
N ILE A 181 0.39 13.32 -2.09
CA ILE A 181 -0.29 14.56 -1.71
C ILE A 181 0.52 15.30 -0.65
N ASN A 182 0.24 16.60 -0.49
CA ASN A 182 0.78 17.41 0.58
C ASN A 182 -0.33 17.64 1.62
N VAL A 183 -0.10 17.23 2.86
CA VAL A 183 -1.03 17.40 3.96
C VAL A 183 -0.62 18.62 4.75
N LEU A 184 -1.53 19.57 4.87
CA LEU A 184 -1.36 20.80 5.64
C LEU A 184 -2.09 20.64 6.98
N PHE A 185 -1.40 20.85 8.08
CA PHE A 185 -1.98 21.01 9.40
C PHE A 185 -2.18 22.48 9.69
N ILE A 186 -3.36 22.84 10.21
CA ILE A 186 -3.69 24.18 10.64
C ILE A 186 -3.88 24.14 12.15
N LYS A 187 -3.04 24.87 12.90
CA LYS A 187 -3.16 24.95 14.35
C LYS A 187 -4.41 25.74 14.74
N GLY A 188 -5.04 25.40 15.84
CA GLY A 188 -6.20 26.12 16.37
C GLY A 188 -7.55 25.74 15.76
N ILE A 189 -7.60 24.96 14.70
CA ILE A 189 -8.85 24.35 14.23
C ILE A 189 -9.09 23.11 15.06
N ASN A 190 -9.88 23.23 16.13
CA ASN A 190 -10.43 22.08 16.82
C ASN A 190 -11.39 21.37 15.87
N ASN A 191 -10.97 20.23 15.32
CA ASN A 191 -11.88 19.32 14.62
C ASN A 191 -12.88 18.76 15.65
N LYS A 192 -13.96 19.52 15.87
CA LYS A 192 -15.23 18.98 16.37
C LYS A 192 -16.02 18.62 15.12
N GLY A 193 -15.78 17.43 14.60
CA GLY A 193 -16.53 16.81 13.54
C GLY A 193 -16.55 15.33 13.77
#